data_a35f868da2962acd818a0e5e02b8e6cb
#
_entry.id   a35f868da2962acd818a0e5e02b8e6cb
#
_cell.length_a   1.000
_cell.length_b   1.000
_cell.length_c   1.000
_cell.angle_alpha   90.00
_cell.angle_beta   90.00
_cell.angle_gamma   90.00
#
_symmetry.space_group_name_H-M   'P 1'
#
loop_
_entity.id
_entity.type
_entity.pdbx_description
1 polymer ?
#
loop_
_entity_poly.entity_id
_entity_poly.type
_entity_poly.pdbx_seq_one_letter_code
_entity_poly.pdbx_strand_id
1 'polypeptide(L)'
;SHTFMKKIFVYLTLGFTTLTSYAATPLWMRDIQISPDGTEIAFCYKGDIYKVPAKGGAATQLTTQDSYESNPIWSPDGRQIAFASDRYGNFDVFVMPANGGAAQRLTTNSTGETPSAFTPDGKYILFSAAIQDPVESALFPRSAMTELYKVPVTGGRTEQVLGTPAEAICFDKSGNLFFYQDQKGFEDQWRKHHTSSITRDIWTYDTRTGKHSNLTRHAGEDRNPILAPDGQTLYFLSERNGGSFNVYAFPLAQPESVKAVTDFKTHPVRFLSMSNNGTLCYGYDGEIYTQQGGSAPQKVQIEITRDDPSQVEYLNYTNGATSATVSPDGKQIGFIIRGEVFVTSADYA
;
A
#
# COMPACT_ATOMS: atom_id res chain seq x y z
N SER A 1 -71.42 -26.87 45.84
CA SER A 1 -70.07 -27.30 45.45
C SER A 1 -69.59 -26.46 44.29
N HIS A 2 -68.79 -25.44 44.58
CA HIS A 2 -68.19 -24.58 43.56
C HIS A 2 -66.74 -25.04 43.30
N THR A 3 -66.53 -25.48 42.06
CA THR A 3 -65.17 -25.84 41.62
C THR A 3 -64.53 -24.62 40.94
N PHE A 4 -63.46 -24.11 41.54
CA PHE A 4 -62.64 -23.02 41.06
C PHE A 4 -61.68 -23.51 39.96
N MET A 5 -61.89 -23.07 38.71
CA MET A 5 -60.94 -23.35 37.63
C MET A 5 -59.90 -22.26 37.59
N LYS A 6 -58.62 -22.60 38.00
CA LYS A 6 -57.47 -21.72 37.84
C LYS A 6 -57.01 -21.72 36.38
N LYS A 7 -57.08 -20.58 35.72
CA LYS A 7 -56.47 -20.35 34.41
C LYS A 7 -54.97 -20.12 34.63
N ILE A 8 -54.12 -21.03 34.09
CA ILE A 8 -52.69 -20.85 34.04
C ILE A 8 -52.40 -20.07 32.74
N PHE A 9 -51.91 -18.82 32.88
CA PHE A 9 -51.31 -18.08 31.79
C PHE A 9 -49.84 -18.47 31.65
N VAL A 10 -49.51 -19.15 30.56
CA VAL A 10 -48.09 -19.42 30.15
C VAL A 10 -47.66 -18.21 29.33
N TYR A 11 -46.77 -17.40 29.88
CA TYR A 11 -46.07 -16.37 29.10
C TYR A 11 -44.92 -17.01 28.35
N LEU A 12 -45.07 -17.13 27.02
CA LEU A 12 -44.00 -17.55 26.10
C LEU A 12 -43.15 -16.31 25.81
N THR A 13 -42.07 -16.10 26.53
CA THR A 13 -41.04 -15.10 26.18
C THR A 13 -40.23 -15.65 25.02
N LEU A 14 -40.51 -15.17 23.79
CA LEU A 14 -39.58 -15.32 22.65
C LEU A 14 -38.38 -14.46 22.92
N GLY A 15 -37.29 -15.11 23.38
CA GLY A 15 -35.97 -14.50 23.39
C GLY A 15 -35.47 -14.38 21.95
N PHE A 16 -35.49 -13.17 21.42
CA PHE A 16 -34.71 -12.85 20.20
C PHE A 16 -33.23 -12.89 20.57
N THR A 17 -32.57 -14.00 20.34
CA THR A 17 -31.11 -14.04 20.28
C THR A 17 -30.73 -13.41 18.94
N THR A 18 -30.32 -12.15 18.98
CA THR A 18 -29.59 -11.55 17.86
C THR A 18 -28.29 -12.33 17.72
N LEU A 19 -28.20 -13.17 16.70
CA LEU A 19 -26.93 -13.70 16.22
C LEU A 19 -26.14 -12.51 15.69
N THR A 20 -25.31 -11.92 16.53
CA THR A 20 -24.25 -11.03 16.09
C THR A 20 -23.26 -11.90 15.33
N SER A 21 -23.36 -11.90 14.02
CA SER A 21 -22.29 -12.38 13.16
C SER A 21 -21.06 -11.52 13.47
N TYR A 22 -20.08 -12.08 14.17
CA TYR A 22 -18.77 -11.47 14.30
C TYR A 22 -18.13 -11.55 12.91
N ALA A 23 -18.27 -10.50 12.12
CA ALA A 23 -17.40 -10.30 10.98
C ALA A 23 -15.98 -10.18 11.56
N ALA A 24 -15.09 -11.08 11.18
CA ALA A 24 -13.70 -11.02 11.61
C ALA A 24 -13.10 -9.71 11.08
N THR A 25 -12.48 -8.92 11.94
CA THR A 25 -11.75 -7.73 11.51
C THR A 25 -10.62 -8.19 10.58
N PRO A 26 -10.57 -7.72 9.32
CA PRO A 26 -9.52 -8.13 8.40
C PRO A 26 -8.17 -7.63 8.93
N LEU A 27 -7.15 -8.48 8.85
CA LEU A 27 -5.76 -8.13 9.18
C LEU A 27 -4.89 -8.22 7.93
N TRP A 28 -3.74 -7.55 7.96
CA TRP A 28 -2.76 -7.52 6.87
C TRP A 28 -3.27 -6.80 5.63
N MET A 29 -4.06 -5.75 5.83
CA MET A 29 -4.38 -4.80 4.76
C MET A 29 -3.12 -4.05 4.34
N ARG A 30 -2.91 -3.90 3.03
CA ARG A 30 -1.68 -3.35 2.43
C ARG A 30 -1.98 -2.26 1.42
N ASP A 31 -0.94 -1.55 0.99
CA ASP A 31 -0.97 -0.54 -0.08
C ASP A 31 -2.11 0.46 0.10
N ILE A 32 -2.17 1.03 1.31
CA ILE A 32 -3.27 1.84 1.81
C ILE A 32 -3.17 3.26 1.23
N GLN A 33 -4.26 3.74 0.62
CA GLN A 33 -4.33 5.07 0.02
C GLN A 33 -5.65 5.74 0.33
N ILE A 34 -5.61 6.88 1.02
CA ILE A 34 -6.80 7.71 1.23
C ILE A 34 -7.11 8.50 -0.05
N SER A 35 -8.40 8.65 -0.37
CA SER A 35 -8.84 9.45 -1.51
C SER A 35 -8.48 10.93 -1.36
N PRO A 36 -8.33 11.69 -2.47
CA PRO A 36 -7.98 13.09 -2.41
C PRO A 36 -8.94 13.94 -1.57
N ASP A 37 -10.23 13.63 -1.57
CA ASP A 37 -11.25 14.31 -0.77
C ASP A 37 -11.29 13.84 0.70
N GLY A 38 -10.56 12.77 1.05
CA GLY A 38 -10.51 12.21 2.39
C GLY A 38 -11.73 11.38 2.81
N THR A 39 -12.60 11.02 1.88
CA THR A 39 -13.86 10.31 2.20
C THR A 39 -13.76 8.80 2.13
N GLU A 40 -12.82 8.27 1.35
CA GLU A 40 -12.64 6.84 1.10
C GLU A 40 -11.18 6.42 1.24
N ILE A 41 -10.95 5.14 1.50
CA ILE A 41 -9.63 4.53 1.56
C ILE A 41 -9.64 3.31 0.64
N ALA A 42 -8.71 3.27 -0.31
CA ALA A 42 -8.39 2.09 -1.11
C ALA A 42 -7.27 1.30 -0.43
N PHE A 43 -7.35 -0.01 -0.49
CA PHE A 43 -6.34 -0.89 0.09
C PHE A 43 -6.36 -2.27 -0.58
N CYS A 44 -5.27 -3.02 -0.41
CA CYS A 44 -5.18 -4.40 -0.88
C CYS A 44 -5.45 -5.38 0.26
N TYR A 45 -6.23 -6.40 -0.03
CA TYR A 45 -6.52 -7.49 0.88
C TYR A 45 -6.69 -8.80 0.10
N LYS A 46 -5.89 -9.82 0.45
CA LYS A 46 -5.88 -11.14 -0.20
C LYS A 46 -5.74 -11.10 -1.74
N GLY A 47 -4.94 -10.16 -2.25
CA GLY A 47 -4.66 -10.05 -3.68
C GLY A 47 -5.65 -9.22 -4.47
N ASP A 48 -6.69 -8.69 -3.84
CA ASP A 48 -7.69 -7.82 -4.45
C ASP A 48 -7.64 -6.40 -3.89
N ILE A 49 -8.15 -5.45 -4.66
CA ILE A 49 -8.34 -4.06 -4.24
C ILE A 49 -9.74 -3.90 -3.64
N TYR A 50 -9.77 -3.32 -2.47
CA TYR A 50 -10.99 -2.94 -1.73
C TYR A 50 -11.05 -1.45 -1.52
N LYS A 51 -12.24 -0.97 -1.24
CA LYS A 51 -12.52 0.40 -0.86
C LYS A 51 -13.46 0.44 0.35
N VAL A 52 -13.19 1.36 1.28
CA VAL A 52 -13.99 1.55 2.49
C VAL A 52 -14.16 3.03 2.78
N PRO A 53 -15.28 3.49 3.37
CA PRO A 53 -15.37 4.86 3.88
C PRO A 53 -14.25 5.15 4.89
N ALA A 54 -13.65 6.34 4.85
CA ALA A 54 -12.58 6.72 5.77
C ALA A 54 -13.01 6.71 7.25
N LYS A 55 -14.30 6.75 7.51
CA LYS A 55 -14.90 6.61 8.84
C LYS A 55 -15.08 5.15 9.29
N GLY A 56 -14.78 4.19 8.41
CA GLY A 56 -15.00 2.77 8.63
C GLY A 56 -16.36 2.28 8.13
N GLY A 57 -16.60 0.99 8.31
CA GLY A 57 -17.81 0.28 7.87
C GLY A 57 -17.50 -0.85 6.90
N ALA A 58 -18.47 -1.24 6.10
CA ALA A 58 -18.35 -2.30 5.12
C ALA A 58 -17.44 -1.89 3.96
N ALA A 59 -16.43 -2.71 3.66
CA ALA A 59 -15.58 -2.52 2.50
C ALA A 59 -16.21 -3.15 1.25
N THR A 60 -16.00 -2.49 0.12
CA THR A 60 -16.42 -2.97 -1.20
C THR A 60 -15.21 -3.51 -1.96
N GLN A 61 -15.30 -4.73 -2.46
CA GLN A 61 -14.29 -5.31 -3.36
C GLN A 61 -14.42 -4.67 -4.74
N LEU A 62 -13.31 -4.16 -5.28
CA LEU A 62 -13.26 -3.49 -6.59
C LEU A 62 -12.74 -4.40 -7.70
N THR A 63 -11.86 -5.34 -7.36
CA THR A 63 -11.30 -6.33 -8.30
C THR A 63 -11.72 -7.74 -7.89
N THR A 64 -11.93 -8.60 -8.88
CA THR A 64 -12.44 -9.98 -8.70
C THR A 64 -11.77 -10.96 -9.67
N GLN A 65 -10.64 -10.60 -10.24
CA GLN A 65 -9.89 -11.47 -11.16
C GLN A 65 -9.05 -12.46 -10.36
N ASP A 66 -8.79 -13.63 -10.94
CA ASP A 66 -7.87 -14.64 -10.38
C ASP A 66 -6.40 -14.19 -10.57
N SER A 67 -6.09 -12.98 -10.12
CA SER A 67 -4.80 -12.33 -10.25
C SER A 67 -4.46 -11.64 -8.94
N TYR A 68 -3.22 -11.19 -8.80
CA TYR A 68 -2.81 -10.40 -7.67
C TYR A 68 -2.76 -8.92 -8.06
N GLU A 69 -3.54 -8.10 -7.37
CA GLU A 69 -3.55 -6.66 -7.51
C GLU A 69 -2.83 -6.00 -6.34
N SER A 70 -2.09 -4.93 -6.65
CA SER A 70 -1.30 -4.18 -5.66
C SER A 70 -1.15 -2.71 -6.01
N ASN A 71 -0.66 -1.91 -5.07
CA ASN A 71 -0.31 -0.51 -5.25
C ASN A 71 -1.43 0.35 -5.87
N PRO A 72 -2.66 0.34 -5.32
CA PRO A 72 -3.71 1.25 -5.78
C PRO A 72 -3.32 2.70 -5.50
N ILE A 73 -3.48 3.57 -6.48
CA ILE A 73 -3.29 5.01 -6.35
C ILE A 73 -4.49 5.76 -6.94
N TRP A 74 -4.91 6.83 -6.29
CA TRP A 74 -6.03 7.65 -6.72
C TRP A 74 -5.61 8.68 -7.77
N SER A 75 -6.46 8.91 -8.78
CA SER A 75 -6.35 10.11 -9.62
C SER A 75 -6.59 11.38 -8.78
N PRO A 76 -6.03 12.54 -9.19
CA PRO A 76 -6.17 13.79 -8.44
C PRO A 76 -7.63 14.24 -8.23
N ASP A 77 -8.53 13.87 -9.14
CA ASP A 77 -9.96 14.15 -9.06
C ASP A 77 -10.77 13.08 -8.29
N GLY A 78 -10.11 12.01 -7.83
CA GLY A 78 -10.73 10.89 -7.09
C GLY A 78 -11.63 9.98 -7.93
N ARG A 79 -11.63 10.10 -9.25
CA ARG A 79 -12.55 9.35 -10.13
C ARG A 79 -11.99 8.04 -10.65
N GLN A 80 -10.67 7.86 -10.58
CA GLN A 80 -9.97 6.68 -11.08
C GLN A 80 -9.01 6.15 -10.03
N ILE A 81 -8.75 4.85 -10.10
CA ILE A 81 -7.69 4.15 -9.36
C ILE A 81 -6.80 3.47 -10.39
N ALA A 82 -5.48 3.76 -10.34
CA ALA A 82 -4.50 2.97 -11.05
C ALA A 82 -3.87 1.96 -10.08
N PHE A 83 -3.46 0.81 -10.59
CA PHE A 83 -2.92 -0.28 -9.78
C PHE A 83 -2.05 -1.20 -10.63
N ALA A 84 -1.25 -2.04 -9.98
CA ALA A 84 -0.52 -3.12 -10.62
C ALA A 84 -1.34 -4.41 -10.57
N SER A 85 -1.32 -5.20 -11.65
CA SER A 85 -1.95 -6.52 -11.70
C SER A 85 -1.13 -7.49 -12.53
N ASP A 86 -0.99 -8.74 -12.08
CA ASP A 86 -0.25 -9.80 -12.77
C ASP A 86 -1.13 -10.70 -13.66
N ARG A 87 -2.35 -10.26 -14.00
CA ARG A 87 -3.35 -11.04 -14.78
C ARG A 87 -2.88 -11.48 -16.16
N TYR A 88 -1.78 -10.94 -16.66
CA TYR A 88 -1.16 -11.34 -17.93
C TYR A 88 0.24 -11.94 -17.75
N GLY A 89 0.57 -12.40 -16.53
CA GLY A 89 1.79 -13.17 -16.25
C GLY A 89 2.89 -12.39 -15.52
N ASN A 90 2.88 -11.06 -15.59
CA ASN A 90 3.72 -10.15 -14.80
C ASN A 90 2.91 -8.91 -14.44
N PHE A 91 3.41 -8.13 -13.49
CA PHE A 91 2.73 -6.91 -13.06
C PHE A 91 2.77 -5.84 -14.14
N ASP A 92 1.61 -5.42 -14.61
CA ASP A 92 1.39 -4.30 -15.50
C ASP A 92 0.57 -3.21 -14.79
N VAL A 93 0.64 -1.99 -15.31
CA VAL A 93 -0.17 -0.87 -14.82
C VAL A 93 -1.56 -0.92 -15.46
N PHE A 94 -2.58 -0.88 -14.61
CA PHE A 94 -3.99 -0.79 -14.99
C PHE A 94 -4.61 0.47 -14.42
N VAL A 95 -5.72 0.89 -15.00
CA VAL A 95 -6.58 1.94 -14.48
C VAL A 95 -8.05 1.51 -14.56
N MET A 96 -8.83 1.86 -13.54
CA MET A 96 -10.28 1.60 -13.48
C MET A 96 -11.03 2.79 -12.87
N PRO A 97 -12.36 2.89 -13.06
CA PRO A 97 -13.18 3.84 -12.30
C PRO A 97 -13.07 3.57 -10.78
N ALA A 98 -13.05 4.62 -9.97
CA ALA A 98 -12.93 4.50 -8.51
C ALA A 98 -14.08 3.76 -7.83
N ASN A 99 -15.21 3.60 -8.52
CA ASN A 99 -16.36 2.82 -8.04
C ASN A 99 -16.37 1.37 -8.56
N GLY A 100 -15.25 0.92 -9.12
CA GLY A 100 -15.14 -0.41 -9.74
C GLY A 100 -15.61 -0.41 -11.19
N GLY A 101 -15.47 -1.54 -11.84
CA GLY A 101 -15.79 -1.75 -13.25
C GLY A 101 -14.61 -2.30 -14.03
N ALA A 102 -14.71 -2.31 -15.36
CA ALA A 102 -13.65 -2.86 -16.20
C ALA A 102 -12.36 -2.04 -16.08
N ALA A 103 -11.26 -2.73 -15.78
CA ALA A 103 -9.94 -2.14 -15.77
C ALA A 103 -9.30 -2.17 -17.16
N GLN A 104 -8.67 -1.06 -17.55
CA GLN A 104 -7.90 -0.94 -18.77
C GLN A 104 -6.42 -1.19 -18.47
N ARG A 105 -5.78 -2.10 -19.20
CA ARG A 105 -4.34 -2.30 -19.20
C ARG A 105 -3.66 -1.14 -19.92
N LEU A 106 -2.66 -0.51 -19.28
CA LEU A 106 -1.94 0.64 -19.84
C LEU A 106 -0.53 0.29 -20.32
N THR A 107 0.10 -0.70 -19.69
CA THR A 107 1.47 -1.12 -20.00
C THR A 107 1.52 -2.60 -20.34
N THR A 108 2.57 -3.04 -21.02
CA THR A 108 2.68 -4.40 -21.58
C THR A 108 4.12 -4.91 -21.61
N ASN A 109 5.03 -4.32 -20.86
CA ASN A 109 6.42 -4.80 -20.82
C ASN A 109 6.50 -6.14 -20.08
N SER A 110 7.52 -6.91 -20.37
CA SER A 110 7.74 -8.22 -19.72
C SER A 110 8.33 -8.13 -18.32
N THR A 111 8.76 -6.96 -17.86
CA THR A 111 9.18 -6.72 -16.48
C THR A 111 8.01 -6.23 -15.63
N GLY A 112 8.11 -6.40 -14.30
CA GLY A 112 7.10 -5.87 -13.39
C GLY A 112 7.10 -4.34 -13.37
N GLU A 113 5.92 -3.76 -13.44
CA GLU A 113 5.65 -2.33 -13.48
C GLU A 113 4.78 -1.94 -12.30
N THR A 114 5.25 -0.98 -11.49
CA THR A 114 4.57 -0.58 -10.25
C THR A 114 4.15 0.89 -10.33
N PRO A 115 2.85 1.21 -10.33
CA PRO A 115 2.38 2.59 -10.36
C PRO A 115 2.76 3.32 -9.06
N SER A 116 3.07 4.60 -9.17
CA SER A 116 3.56 5.43 -8.08
C SER A 116 2.74 6.69 -7.86
N ALA A 117 2.38 7.41 -8.93
CA ALA A 117 1.58 8.62 -8.84
C ALA A 117 0.89 8.94 -10.17
N PHE A 118 -0.27 9.60 -10.10
CA PHE A 118 -0.77 10.39 -11.22
C PHE A 118 -0.04 11.73 -11.29
N THR A 119 0.11 12.27 -12.49
CA THR A 119 0.48 13.69 -12.64
C THR A 119 -0.63 14.58 -12.09
N PRO A 120 -0.33 15.80 -11.57
CA PRO A 120 -1.34 16.68 -11.00
C PRO A 120 -2.48 17.06 -11.96
N ASP A 121 -2.21 17.06 -13.27
CA ASP A 121 -3.23 17.28 -14.31
C ASP A 121 -4.05 16.01 -14.65
N GLY A 122 -3.74 14.88 -14.01
CA GLY A 122 -4.42 13.61 -14.20
C GLY A 122 -4.20 12.92 -15.55
N LYS A 123 -3.25 13.40 -16.37
CA LYS A 123 -3.08 12.87 -17.73
C LYS A 123 -2.15 11.67 -17.85
N TYR A 124 -1.24 11.53 -16.91
CA TYR A 124 -0.24 10.45 -16.92
C TYR A 124 -0.20 9.74 -15.57
N ILE A 125 0.22 8.50 -15.63
CA ILE A 125 0.59 7.69 -14.45
C ILE A 125 2.09 7.47 -14.52
N LEU A 126 2.81 7.82 -13.43
CA LEU A 126 4.20 7.48 -13.23
C LEU A 126 4.29 6.09 -12.60
N PHE A 127 5.25 5.32 -13.06
CA PHE A 127 5.50 3.96 -12.55
C PHE A 127 6.99 3.64 -12.59
N SER A 128 7.40 2.73 -11.73
CA SER A 128 8.77 2.22 -11.65
C SER A 128 8.86 0.86 -12.34
N ALA A 129 9.90 0.67 -13.15
CA ALA A 129 10.16 -0.60 -13.84
C ALA A 129 11.64 -0.70 -14.24
N ALA A 130 12.16 -1.92 -14.36
CA ALA A 130 13.51 -2.20 -14.87
C ALA A 130 13.41 -2.61 -16.35
N ILE A 131 13.23 -1.63 -17.25
CA ILE A 131 12.95 -1.89 -18.68
C ILE A 131 14.23 -1.85 -19.52
N GLN A 132 15.18 -0.97 -19.20
CA GLN A 132 16.31 -0.69 -20.08
C GLN A 132 17.48 -1.65 -19.96
N ASP A 133 17.61 -2.36 -18.85
CA ASP A 133 18.70 -3.29 -18.65
C ASP A 133 18.30 -4.72 -19.05
N PRO A 134 18.70 -5.19 -20.25
CA PRO A 134 18.55 -6.59 -20.60
C PRO A 134 19.20 -7.48 -19.55
N VAL A 135 18.59 -8.60 -19.25
CA VAL A 135 19.10 -9.56 -18.23
C VAL A 135 20.56 -9.96 -18.49
N GLU A 136 20.95 -10.04 -19.77
CA GLU A 136 22.31 -10.39 -20.18
C GLU A 136 23.33 -9.28 -19.93
N SER A 137 22.87 -8.03 -19.82
CA SER A 137 23.71 -6.85 -19.56
C SER A 137 23.74 -6.46 -18.09
N ALA A 138 22.88 -7.06 -17.25
CA ALA A 138 22.86 -6.78 -15.83
C ALA A 138 24.15 -7.28 -15.17
N LEU A 139 24.95 -6.35 -14.66
CA LEU A 139 26.17 -6.66 -13.90
C LEU A 139 25.86 -7.31 -12.54
N PHE A 140 24.61 -7.26 -12.10
CA PHE A 140 24.14 -7.87 -10.87
C PHE A 140 23.11 -8.97 -11.17
N PRO A 141 23.18 -10.11 -10.48
CA PRO A 141 22.47 -11.33 -10.88
C PRO A 141 20.95 -11.28 -10.72
N ARG A 142 20.34 -10.22 -10.21
CA ARG A 142 18.88 -10.06 -10.13
C ARG A 142 18.46 -8.61 -9.96
N SER A 143 17.38 -8.28 -10.62
CA SER A 143 16.61 -7.06 -10.45
C SER A 143 17.50 -5.82 -10.59
N ALA A 144 17.74 -5.42 -11.80
CA ALA A 144 18.27 -4.10 -12.07
C ALA A 144 17.51 -3.07 -11.24
N MET A 145 18.17 -2.00 -10.85
CA MET A 145 17.51 -0.88 -10.25
C MET A 145 16.44 -0.38 -11.21
N THR A 146 15.30 0.02 -10.67
CA THR A 146 14.20 0.53 -11.49
C THR A 146 14.52 1.91 -12.04
N GLU A 147 13.99 2.20 -13.22
CA GLU A 147 13.88 3.55 -13.75
C GLU A 147 12.44 4.06 -13.54
N LEU A 148 12.26 5.36 -13.69
CA LEU A 148 10.95 6.01 -13.61
C LEU A 148 10.41 6.27 -15.01
N TYR A 149 9.19 5.80 -15.26
CA TYR A 149 8.46 5.96 -16.51
C TYR A 149 7.12 6.65 -16.28
N LYS A 150 6.48 7.09 -17.36
CA LYS A 150 5.10 7.54 -17.38
C LYS A 150 4.36 6.95 -18.58
N VAL A 151 3.05 6.75 -18.41
CA VAL A 151 2.14 6.31 -19.47
C VAL A 151 0.87 7.18 -19.44
N PRO A 152 0.28 7.55 -20.60
CA PRO A 152 -0.99 8.26 -20.63
C PRO A 152 -2.10 7.42 -19.97
N VAL A 153 -3.01 8.06 -19.21
CA VAL A 153 -4.15 7.36 -18.58
C VAL A 153 -5.12 6.75 -19.60
N THR A 154 -5.06 7.20 -20.84
CA THR A 154 -5.83 6.65 -21.96
C THR A 154 -5.11 5.50 -22.68
N GLY A 155 -3.94 5.10 -22.19
CA GLY A 155 -3.05 4.19 -22.88
C GLY A 155 -2.20 4.89 -23.95
N GLY A 156 -1.21 4.18 -24.44
CA GLY A 156 -0.31 4.71 -25.46
C GLY A 156 1.15 4.39 -25.17
N ARG A 157 2.05 5.18 -25.72
CA ARG A 157 3.48 4.95 -25.59
C ARG A 157 3.97 5.33 -24.19
N THR A 158 4.71 4.43 -23.56
CA THR A 158 5.49 4.69 -22.36
C THR A 158 6.69 5.58 -22.67
N GLU A 159 6.96 6.54 -21.79
CA GLU A 159 8.10 7.45 -21.87
C GLU A 159 8.92 7.38 -20.58
N GLN A 160 10.24 7.34 -20.68
CA GLN A 160 11.11 7.44 -19.54
C GLN A 160 11.13 8.86 -18.98
N VAL A 161 10.99 8.98 -17.66
CA VAL A 161 11.08 10.26 -16.93
C VAL A 161 12.47 10.43 -16.33
N LEU A 162 12.98 9.39 -15.65
CA LEU A 162 14.32 9.35 -15.07
C LEU A 162 14.96 7.97 -15.27
N GLY A 163 16.24 7.97 -15.61
CA GLY A 163 17.06 6.75 -15.61
C GLY A 163 17.58 6.37 -14.20
N THR A 164 17.25 7.16 -13.18
CA THR A 164 17.64 6.94 -11.80
C THR A 164 16.45 6.36 -11.02
N PRO A 165 16.68 5.41 -10.11
CA PRO A 165 15.60 4.89 -9.27
C PRO A 165 14.90 5.99 -8.50
N ALA A 166 13.59 6.09 -8.68
CA ALA A 166 12.73 7.02 -7.97
C ALA A 166 11.38 6.35 -7.71
N GLU A 167 11.07 6.14 -6.44
CA GLU A 167 9.88 5.43 -6.00
C GLU A 167 9.02 6.32 -5.09
N ALA A 168 7.76 5.95 -4.87
CA ALA A 168 6.82 6.68 -4.00
C ALA A 168 6.76 8.18 -4.34
N ILE A 169 6.46 8.48 -5.59
CA ILE A 169 6.43 9.86 -6.12
C ILE A 169 5.31 10.66 -5.47
N CYS A 170 5.64 11.88 -5.04
CA CYS A 170 4.68 12.87 -4.58
C CYS A 170 4.95 14.21 -5.27
N PHE A 171 4.00 14.68 -6.09
CA PHE A 171 4.12 15.97 -6.77
C PHE A 171 3.77 17.15 -5.87
N ASP A 172 4.38 18.29 -6.15
CA ASP A 172 3.81 19.58 -5.78
C ASP A 172 2.59 19.92 -6.65
N LYS A 173 1.82 20.91 -6.26
CA LYS A 173 0.61 21.31 -7.01
C LYS A 173 0.90 21.79 -8.45
N SER A 174 2.09 22.29 -8.69
CA SER A 174 2.48 22.81 -10.03
C SER A 174 2.88 21.68 -10.99
N GLY A 175 3.23 20.50 -10.46
CA GLY A 175 3.80 19.40 -11.25
C GLY A 175 5.25 19.63 -11.69
N ASN A 176 5.87 20.74 -11.29
CA ASN A 176 7.26 21.05 -11.63
C ASN A 176 8.27 20.47 -10.65
N LEU A 177 7.81 20.12 -9.47
CA LEU A 177 8.62 19.51 -8.43
C LEU A 177 7.95 18.22 -7.98
N PHE A 178 8.72 17.16 -7.82
CA PHE A 178 8.27 16.00 -7.08
C PHE A 178 9.30 15.52 -6.07
N PHE A 179 8.78 14.87 -5.04
CA PHE A 179 9.53 14.22 -3.99
C PHE A 179 9.50 12.71 -4.25
N TYR A 180 10.59 12.02 -3.91
CA TYR A 180 10.70 10.60 -4.11
C TYR A 180 11.65 9.97 -3.10
N GLN A 181 11.51 8.68 -2.87
CA GLN A 181 12.53 7.88 -2.20
C GLN A 181 13.48 7.29 -3.24
N ASP A 182 14.78 7.32 -2.95
CA ASP A 182 15.79 6.70 -3.81
C ASP A 182 15.89 5.19 -3.56
N GLN A 183 16.62 4.50 -4.42
CA GLN A 183 17.05 3.12 -4.22
C GLN A 183 18.54 3.04 -4.48
N LYS A 184 19.32 2.69 -3.47
CA LYS A 184 20.79 2.57 -3.54
C LYS A 184 21.25 1.13 -3.65
N GLY A 185 20.35 0.17 -3.43
CA GLY A 185 20.62 -1.25 -3.41
C GLY A 185 19.38 -2.07 -3.08
N PHE A 186 19.59 -3.35 -2.80
CA PHE A 186 18.50 -4.27 -2.48
C PHE A 186 18.33 -4.37 -0.96
N GLU A 187 17.43 -3.57 -0.41
CA GLU A 187 16.97 -3.72 0.96
C GLU A 187 15.59 -4.36 0.98
N ASP A 188 15.40 -5.32 1.88
CA ASP A 188 14.08 -5.86 2.14
C ASP A 188 13.18 -4.77 2.74
N GLN A 189 12.19 -4.34 1.99
CA GLN A 189 11.25 -3.30 2.43
C GLN A 189 10.43 -3.69 3.67
N TRP A 190 10.37 -4.98 3.99
CA TRP A 190 9.62 -5.52 5.13
C TRP A 190 10.47 -5.69 6.39
N ARG A 191 11.78 -5.45 6.28
CA ARG A 191 12.71 -5.52 7.41
C ARG A 191 12.34 -4.56 8.55
N LYS A 192 12.85 -4.84 9.73
CA LYS A 192 12.78 -3.96 10.90
C LYS A 192 14.19 -3.60 11.36
N HIS A 193 14.38 -2.37 11.83
CA HIS A 193 15.55 -1.92 12.59
C HIS A 193 16.90 -2.24 11.91
N HIS A 194 17.09 -1.76 10.72
CA HIS A 194 18.35 -1.95 10.02
C HIS A 194 18.92 -0.61 9.55
N THR A 195 20.20 -0.40 9.78
CA THR A 195 20.97 0.71 9.22
C THR A 195 22.01 0.17 8.28
N SER A 196 22.12 0.74 7.09
CA SER A 196 23.12 0.39 6.10
C SER A 196 23.44 1.57 5.19
N SER A 197 24.48 1.43 4.37
CA SER A 197 24.83 2.45 3.37
C SER A 197 23.85 2.52 2.20
N ILE A 198 22.93 1.58 2.10
CA ILE A 198 21.93 1.49 1.02
C ILE A 198 20.50 1.83 1.49
N THR A 199 20.34 2.33 2.72
CA THR A 199 19.05 2.87 3.18
C THR A 199 18.62 4.03 2.31
N ARG A 200 17.29 4.11 2.08
CA ARG A 200 16.69 5.15 1.24
C ARG A 200 16.72 6.51 1.92
N ASP A 201 16.86 7.53 1.11
CA ASP A 201 16.66 8.93 1.49
C ASP A 201 15.51 9.53 0.69
N ILE A 202 14.98 10.66 1.18
CA ILE A 202 14.01 11.46 0.45
C ILE A 202 14.74 12.53 -0.35
N TRP A 203 14.40 12.60 -1.63
CA TRP A 203 14.94 13.55 -2.59
C TRP A 203 13.84 14.38 -3.23
N THR A 204 14.23 15.51 -3.80
CA THR A 204 13.41 16.27 -4.76
C THR A 204 14.00 16.21 -6.15
N TYR A 205 13.13 16.34 -7.14
CA TYR A 205 13.51 16.56 -8.54
C TYR A 205 12.73 17.73 -9.13
N ASP A 206 13.44 18.72 -9.63
CA ASP A 206 12.84 19.85 -10.37
C ASP A 206 12.83 19.51 -11.88
N THR A 207 11.65 19.30 -12.44
CA THR A 207 11.46 18.88 -13.83
C THR A 207 11.90 19.93 -14.85
N ARG A 208 11.99 21.21 -14.45
CA ARG A 208 12.40 22.32 -15.33
C ARG A 208 13.91 22.45 -15.43
N THR A 209 14.62 22.13 -14.36
CA THR A 209 16.09 22.29 -14.28
C THR A 209 16.84 20.96 -14.34
N GLY A 210 16.15 19.84 -14.14
CA GLY A 210 16.76 18.52 -14.02
C GLY A 210 17.55 18.34 -12.71
N LYS A 211 17.37 19.22 -11.72
CA LYS A 211 18.13 19.21 -10.48
C LYS A 211 17.53 18.25 -9.47
N HIS A 212 18.37 17.37 -8.92
CA HIS A 212 18.08 16.54 -7.76
C HIS A 212 18.64 17.19 -6.48
N SER A 213 17.90 17.08 -5.37
CA SER A 213 18.38 17.53 -4.07
C SER A 213 17.97 16.53 -2.98
N ASN A 214 18.96 16.06 -2.21
CA ASN A 214 18.72 15.17 -1.07
C ASN A 214 18.23 15.99 0.12
N LEU A 215 17.05 15.67 0.66
CA LEU A 215 16.42 16.35 1.78
C LEU A 215 16.71 15.67 3.13
N THR A 216 16.89 14.36 3.13
CA THR A 216 17.14 13.60 4.35
C THR A 216 18.44 12.82 4.22
N ARG A 217 19.42 13.13 5.06
CA ARG A 217 20.72 12.44 5.09
C ARG A 217 20.83 11.69 6.40
N HIS A 218 20.10 10.61 6.53
CA HIS A 218 19.99 9.87 7.77
C HIS A 218 20.54 8.45 7.61
N ALA A 219 21.16 7.90 8.67
CA ALA A 219 21.70 6.54 8.63
C ALA A 219 20.65 5.44 8.59
N GLY A 220 19.43 5.74 9.10
CA GLY A 220 18.25 4.89 8.98
C GLY A 220 17.50 5.18 7.68
N GLU A 221 16.49 4.40 7.41
CA GLU A 221 15.71 4.50 6.18
C GLU A 221 14.61 5.57 6.29
N ASP A 222 14.49 6.40 5.25
CA ASP A 222 13.43 7.39 5.07
C ASP A 222 12.63 7.04 3.80
N ARG A 223 11.28 6.94 3.91
CA ARG A 223 10.39 6.45 2.84
C ARG A 223 9.11 7.27 2.71
N ASN A 224 8.37 7.02 1.62
CA ASN A 224 7.02 7.52 1.41
C ASN A 224 6.86 9.03 1.65
N PRO A 225 7.52 9.90 0.90
CA PRO A 225 7.35 11.33 1.03
C PRO A 225 5.95 11.77 0.62
N ILE A 226 5.30 12.59 1.43
CA ILE A 226 3.99 13.18 1.16
C ILE A 226 4.05 14.68 1.45
N LEU A 227 3.80 15.48 0.43
CA LEU A 227 3.69 16.94 0.60
C LEU A 227 2.31 17.28 1.15
N ALA A 228 2.28 18.02 2.24
CA ALA A 228 1.03 18.51 2.80
C ALA A 228 0.30 19.46 1.83
N PRO A 229 -1.02 19.61 1.96
CA PRO A 229 -1.82 20.49 1.11
C PRO A 229 -1.42 21.96 1.16
N ASP A 230 -0.73 22.39 2.22
CA ASP A 230 -0.14 23.73 2.34
C ASP A 230 1.06 23.96 1.40
N GLY A 231 1.63 22.88 0.85
CA GLY A 231 2.81 22.92 -0.01
C GLY A 231 4.10 23.29 0.71
N GLN A 232 4.13 23.27 2.05
CA GLN A 232 5.26 23.73 2.85
C GLN A 232 5.83 22.65 3.77
N THR A 233 5.02 21.65 4.15
CA THR A 233 5.41 20.60 5.09
C THR A 233 5.49 19.26 4.37
N LEU A 234 6.63 18.57 4.52
CA LEU A 234 6.80 17.20 4.02
C LEU A 234 6.66 16.19 5.15
N TYR A 235 5.78 15.23 4.95
CA TYR A 235 5.61 14.06 5.82
C TYR A 235 6.29 12.85 5.18
N PHE A 236 6.81 11.95 5.99
CA PHE A 236 7.49 10.73 5.52
C PHE A 236 7.59 9.69 6.63
N LEU A 237 7.88 8.46 6.25
CA LEU A 237 8.20 7.37 7.18
C LEU A 237 9.69 7.34 7.45
N SER A 238 10.09 7.20 8.71
CA SER A 238 11.49 7.17 9.11
C SER A 238 11.76 6.20 10.26
N GLU A 239 12.93 5.58 10.24
CA GLU A 239 13.49 4.76 11.33
C GLU A 239 14.40 5.54 12.27
N ARG A 240 14.41 6.88 12.22
CA ARG A 240 15.20 7.67 13.15
C ARG A 240 14.78 7.42 14.61
N ASN A 241 15.68 7.66 15.53
CA ASN A 241 15.56 7.33 16.96
C ASN A 241 15.66 5.82 17.28
N GLY A 242 16.23 5.01 16.40
CA GLY A 242 16.55 3.61 16.66
C GLY A 242 15.35 2.68 16.85
N GLY A 243 14.16 3.14 16.42
CA GLY A 243 12.90 2.43 16.56
C GLY A 243 12.34 1.90 15.24
N SER A 244 11.11 1.43 15.30
CA SER A 244 10.31 1.11 14.12
C SER A 244 9.99 2.35 13.31
N PHE A 245 9.62 2.17 12.05
CA PHE A 245 9.10 3.28 11.24
C PHE A 245 7.95 3.99 11.94
N ASN A 246 8.03 5.30 11.95
CA ASN A 246 6.98 6.22 12.38
C ASN A 246 6.83 7.33 11.35
N VAL A 247 5.73 8.08 11.42
CA VAL A 247 5.53 9.28 10.62
C VAL A 247 6.32 10.43 11.23
N TYR A 248 7.11 11.08 10.40
CA TYR A 248 7.84 12.32 10.72
C TYR A 248 7.46 13.41 9.74
N ALA A 249 7.75 14.65 10.10
CA ALA A 249 7.53 15.80 9.24
C ALA A 249 8.59 16.86 9.44
N PHE A 250 8.85 17.64 8.39
CA PHE A 250 9.66 18.86 8.45
C PHE A 250 9.13 19.93 7.50
N PRO A 251 9.35 21.23 7.83
CA PRO A 251 9.11 22.32 6.90
C PRO A 251 10.11 22.26 5.75
N LEU A 252 9.70 22.39 4.50
CA LEU A 252 10.60 22.38 3.33
C LEU A 252 11.69 23.46 3.40
N ALA A 253 11.40 24.60 4.05
CA ALA A 253 12.37 25.66 4.26
C ALA A 253 13.46 25.29 5.29
N GLN A 254 13.24 24.26 6.13
CA GLN A 254 14.13 23.82 7.20
C GLN A 254 14.12 22.29 7.30
N PRO A 255 14.69 21.56 6.32
CA PRO A 255 14.64 20.09 6.28
C PRO A 255 15.31 19.42 7.49
N GLU A 256 16.20 20.12 8.19
CA GLU A 256 16.85 19.64 9.41
C GLU A 256 15.92 19.65 10.64
N SER A 257 14.81 20.40 10.60
CA SER A 257 13.86 20.55 11.71
C SER A 257 12.83 19.42 11.74
N VAL A 258 13.29 18.16 11.72
CA VAL A 258 12.43 16.97 11.69
C VAL A 258 11.75 16.74 13.04
N LYS A 259 10.43 16.51 13.03
CA LYS A 259 9.63 16.22 14.22
C LYS A 259 8.84 14.92 14.02
N ALA A 260 8.74 14.13 15.08
CA ALA A 260 7.88 12.94 15.10
C ALA A 260 6.41 13.37 15.14
N VAL A 261 5.59 12.70 14.31
CA VAL A 261 4.13 12.87 14.25
C VAL A 261 3.43 11.70 14.95
N THR A 262 4.02 10.50 14.85
CA THR A 262 3.57 9.29 15.56
C THR A 262 4.69 8.75 16.43
N ASP A 263 4.34 7.93 17.42
CA ASP A 263 5.29 7.36 18.39
C ASP A 263 4.95 5.89 18.72
N PHE A 264 4.73 5.09 17.69
CA PHE A 264 4.52 3.65 17.83
C PHE A 264 5.83 2.93 18.17
N LYS A 265 5.77 1.98 19.10
CA LYS A 265 6.97 1.31 19.65
C LYS A 265 7.18 -0.12 19.15
N THR A 266 6.12 -0.82 18.81
CA THR A 266 6.16 -2.27 18.61
C THR A 266 6.29 -2.67 17.15
N HIS A 267 5.50 -2.04 16.26
CA HIS A 267 5.44 -2.37 14.84
C HIS A 267 5.74 -1.14 13.99
N PRO A 268 6.24 -1.34 12.76
CA PRO A 268 6.45 -0.24 11.83
C PRO A 268 5.14 0.32 11.28
N VAL A 269 5.04 1.64 11.17
CA VAL A 269 4.05 2.31 10.34
C VAL A 269 4.42 2.11 8.87
N ARG A 270 3.42 1.86 8.02
CA ARG A 270 3.59 1.57 6.58
C ARG A 270 2.51 2.26 5.74
N PHE A 271 2.72 2.36 4.43
CA PHE A 271 1.72 2.80 3.45
C PHE A 271 1.16 4.20 3.74
N LEU A 272 2.05 5.16 4.00
CA LEU A 272 1.64 6.53 4.30
C LEU A 272 1.00 7.20 3.10
N SER A 273 -0.16 7.81 3.31
CA SER A 273 -0.87 8.67 2.34
C SER A 273 -1.55 9.84 3.06
N MET A 274 -1.98 10.85 2.31
CA MET A 274 -2.66 12.03 2.85
C MET A 274 -3.70 12.55 1.85
N SER A 275 -4.85 12.96 2.36
CA SER A 275 -5.89 13.63 1.59
C SER A 275 -5.64 15.15 1.46
N ASN A 276 -6.38 15.80 0.55
CA ASN A 276 -6.26 17.24 0.32
C ASN A 276 -6.71 18.11 1.51
N ASN A 277 -7.39 17.52 2.50
CA ASN A 277 -7.73 18.21 3.76
C ASN A 277 -6.70 17.96 4.88
N GLY A 278 -5.58 17.29 4.58
CA GLY A 278 -4.51 17.04 5.52
C GLY A 278 -4.70 15.82 6.44
N THR A 279 -5.68 14.96 6.16
CA THR A 279 -5.85 13.70 6.90
C THR A 279 -4.79 12.70 6.46
N LEU A 280 -3.92 12.29 7.38
CA LEU A 280 -2.99 11.18 7.22
C LEU A 280 -3.74 9.85 7.24
N CYS A 281 -3.30 8.91 6.42
CA CYS A 281 -3.77 7.53 6.43
C CYS A 281 -2.56 6.60 6.30
N TYR A 282 -2.51 5.57 7.12
CA TYR A 282 -1.39 4.63 7.15
C TYR A 282 -1.77 3.29 7.76
N GLY A 283 -0.94 2.28 7.52
CA GLY A 283 -1.05 0.97 8.12
C GLY A 283 -0.20 0.85 9.41
N TYR A 284 -0.75 0.21 10.41
CA TYR A 284 -0.04 -0.19 11.61
C TYR A 284 -0.60 -1.52 12.13
N ASP A 285 0.29 -2.48 12.42
CA ASP A 285 -0.08 -3.80 12.93
C ASP A 285 -1.14 -4.55 12.08
N GLY A 286 -1.04 -4.40 10.74
CA GLY A 286 -1.96 -5.04 9.80
C GLY A 286 -3.32 -4.34 9.65
N GLU A 287 -3.55 -3.24 10.35
CA GLU A 287 -4.79 -2.47 10.35
C GLU A 287 -4.58 -1.05 9.80
N ILE A 288 -5.67 -0.37 9.48
CA ILE A 288 -5.66 0.99 8.90
C ILE A 288 -5.99 2.03 9.97
N TYR A 289 -5.22 3.12 9.96
CA TYR A 289 -5.39 4.27 10.84
C TYR A 289 -5.50 5.57 10.04
N THR A 290 -6.28 6.50 10.56
CA THR A 290 -6.33 7.88 10.10
C THR A 290 -5.92 8.82 11.23
N GLN A 291 -5.35 9.99 10.87
CA GLN A 291 -4.94 10.99 11.84
C GLN A 291 -5.01 12.37 11.20
N GLN A 292 -5.63 13.33 11.87
CA GLN A 292 -5.74 14.70 11.38
C GLN A 292 -5.09 15.68 12.37
N GLY A 293 -4.23 16.56 11.85
CA GLY A 293 -3.50 17.52 12.63
C GLY A 293 -2.65 16.87 13.73
N GLY A 294 -2.65 17.44 14.92
CA GLY A 294 -1.99 16.90 16.11
C GLY A 294 -2.84 15.91 16.92
N SER A 295 -3.93 15.38 16.36
CA SER A 295 -4.81 14.43 17.05
C SER A 295 -4.14 13.06 17.24
N ALA A 296 -4.66 12.26 18.16
CA ALA A 296 -4.25 10.86 18.29
C ALA A 296 -4.69 10.03 17.07
N PRO A 297 -3.90 9.01 16.68
CA PRO A 297 -4.29 8.04 15.65
C PRO A 297 -5.65 7.41 15.94
N GLN A 298 -6.49 7.32 14.91
CA GLN A 298 -7.80 6.69 14.97
C GLN A 298 -7.82 5.44 14.10
N LYS A 299 -8.10 4.29 14.69
CA LYS A 299 -8.25 3.04 13.95
C LYS A 299 -9.53 3.05 13.15
N VAL A 300 -9.45 2.71 11.87
CA VAL A 300 -10.59 2.54 10.98
C VAL A 300 -11.19 1.16 11.20
N GLN A 301 -12.43 1.09 11.66
CA GLN A 301 -13.13 -0.19 11.84
C GLN A 301 -13.64 -0.66 10.49
N ILE A 302 -13.15 -1.78 9.99
CA ILE A 302 -13.44 -2.30 8.65
C ILE A 302 -14.10 -3.67 8.76
N GLU A 303 -15.18 -3.83 8.02
CA GLU A 303 -15.88 -5.10 7.86
C GLU A 303 -15.76 -5.54 6.40
N ILE A 304 -15.22 -6.74 6.17
CA ILE A 304 -15.22 -7.39 4.87
C ILE A 304 -16.25 -8.52 4.92
N THR A 305 -17.37 -8.32 4.24
CA THR A 305 -18.35 -9.38 4.04
C THR A 305 -18.03 -10.07 2.73
N ARG A 306 -17.52 -11.28 2.82
CA ARG A 306 -17.22 -12.13 1.67
C ARG A 306 -18.02 -13.41 1.83
N ASP A 307 -18.79 -13.77 0.81
CA ASP A 307 -19.22 -15.14 0.59
C ASP A 307 -17.97 -15.84 0.08
N ASP A 308 -17.20 -16.40 1.01
CA ASP A 308 -16.01 -17.17 0.68
C ASP A 308 -16.47 -18.57 0.35
N PRO A 309 -16.67 -18.91 -0.95
CA PRO A 309 -16.86 -20.29 -1.29
C PRO A 309 -15.58 -20.99 -0.86
N SER A 310 -15.68 -21.95 0.03
CA SER A 310 -14.58 -22.81 0.45
C SER A 310 -14.10 -23.68 -0.74
N GLN A 311 -13.78 -23.03 -1.84
CA GLN A 311 -13.16 -23.70 -2.97
C GLN A 311 -11.67 -23.82 -2.62
N VAL A 312 -11.27 -25.07 -2.43
CA VAL A 312 -9.86 -25.42 -2.43
C VAL A 312 -9.35 -25.15 -3.85
N GLU A 313 -8.66 -24.03 -4.02
CA GLU A 313 -8.00 -23.72 -5.26
C GLU A 313 -6.59 -24.34 -5.26
N TYR A 314 -6.30 -25.15 -6.27
CA TYR A 314 -4.95 -25.70 -6.45
C TYR A 314 -4.10 -24.69 -7.21
N LEU A 315 -3.33 -23.92 -6.49
CA LEU A 315 -2.35 -22.99 -7.07
C LEU A 315 -1.00 -23.68 -7.19
N ASN A 316 -0.43 -23.68 -8.38
CA ASN A 316 0.90 -24.24 -8.61
C ASN A 316 1.96 -23.11 -8.62
N TYR A 317 2.64 -22.93 -7.49
CA TYR A 317 3.75 -22.00 -7.36
C TYR A 317 5.07 -22.73 -7.52
N THR A 318 5.65 -22.70 -8.70
CA THR A 318 6.96 -23.30 -8.97
C THR A 318 8.13 -22.37 -8.70
N ASN A 319 7.86 -21.07 -8.49
CA ASN A 319 8.86 -20.04 -8.22
C ASN A 319 8.22 -18.83 -7.51
N GLY A 320 9.04 -17.82 -7.21
CA GLY A 320 8.55 -16.53 -6.69
C GLY A 320 8.47 -16.45 -5.17
N ALA A 321 9.02 -17.40 -4.42
CA ALA A 321 9.18 -17.24 -2.99
C ALA A 321 10.16 -16.09 -2.68
N THR A 322 9.71 -15.11 -1.90
CA THR A 322 10.51 -13.93 -1.55
C THR A 322 11.26 -14.09 -0.24
N SER A 323 10.82 -15.01 0.62
CA SER A 323 11.45 -15.33 1.90
C SER A 323 11.10 -16.75 2.29
N ALA A 324 12.00 -17.43 2.98
CA ALA A 324 11.77 -18.74 3.56
C ALA A 324 12.49 -18.90 4.90
N THR A 325 11.91 -19.68 5.80
CA THR A 325 12.50 -20.04 7.08
C THR A 325 12.12 -21.46 7.46
N VAL A 326 12.94 -22.10 8.28
CA VAL A 326 12.71 -23.45 8.79
C VAL A 326 12.32 -23.35 10.25
N SER A 327 11.36 -24.20 10.66
CA SER A 327 10.96 -24.31 12.09
C SER A 327 12.14 -24.79 12.96
N PRO A 328 12.17 -24.47 14.27
CA PRO A 328 13.26 -24.85 15.15
C PRO A 328 13.51 -26.36 15.23
N ASP A 329 12.49 -27.17 14.99
CA ASP A 329 12.59 -28.64 14.96
C ASP A 329 12.93 -29.22 13.57
N GLY A 330 13.11 -28.35 12.56
CA GLY A 330 13.45 -28.72 11.20
C GLY A 330 12.35 -29.41 10.39
N LYS A 331 11.12 -29.49 10.91
CA LYS A 331 10.04 -30.27 10.28
C LYS A 331 9.14 -29.47 9.36
N GLN A 332 9.16 -28.15 9.43
CA GLN A 332 8.32 -27.27 8.64
C GLN A 332 9.14 -26.18 7.97
N ILE A 333 8.69 -25.77 6.80
CA ILE A 333 9.21 -24.61 6.06
C ILE A 333 8.10 -23.60 5.92
N GLY A 334 8.32 -22.40 6.47
CA GLY A 334 7.48 -21.23 6.22
C GLY A 334 8.06 -20.43 5.07
N PHE A 335 7.24 -19.97 4.13
CA PHE A 335 7.70 -19.14 3.00
C PHE A 335 6.63 -18.15 2.59
N ILE A 336 7.07 -17.09 1.90
CA ILE A 336 6.19 -16.02 1.43
C ILE A 336 6.16 -16.04 -0.09
N ILE A 337 4.95 -16.14 -0.66
CA ILE A 337 4.69 -15.94 -2.09
C ILE A 337 3.57 -14.93 -2.23
N ARG A 338 3.76 -13.90 -3.08
CA ARG A 338 2.76 -12.87 -3.37
C ARG A 338 2.22 -12.18 -2.10
N GLY A 339 3.06 -12.11 -1.05
CA GLY A 339 2.69 -11.50 0.21
C GLY A 339 1.87 -12.37 1.16
N GLU A 340 1.57 -13.60 0.79
CA GLU A 340 0.91 -14.59 1.65
C GLU A 340 1.93 -15.53 2.27
N VAL A 341 1.69 -15.96 3.51
CA VAL A 341 2.56 -16.88 4.24
C VAL A 341 2.03 -18.28 4.12
N PHE A 342 2.87 -19.17 3.64
CA PHE A 342 2.58 -20.60 3.53
C PHE A 342 3.47 -21.37 4.49
N VAL A 343 2.97 -22.51 4.97
CA VAL A 343 3.73 -23.46 5.76
C VAL A 343 3.54 -24.85 5.15
N THR A 344 4.67 -25.53 4.93
CA THR A 344 4.67 -26.91 4.41
C THR A 344 5.57 -27.80 5.25
N SER A 345 5.42 -29.10 5.10
CA SER A 345 6.37 -30.06 5.67
C SER A 345 7.74 -29.94 5.00
N ALA A 346 8.81 -30.08 5.76
CA ALA A 346 10.17 -30.17 5.21
C ALA A 346 10.47 -31.55 4.58
N ASP A 347 9.75 -32.59 4.99
CA ASP A 347 9.99 -33.97 4.58
C ASP A 347 9.13 -34.44 3.39
N TYR A 348 8.02 -33.76 3.12
CA TYR A 348 7.03 -34.15 2.10
C TYR A 348 6.62 -32.95 1.25
N ALA A 349 6.71 -33.15 -0.05
CA ALA A 349 6.26 -32.16 -1.02
C ALA A 349 4.72 -32.08 -1.07
#